data_ced8c35c9b89bd8f69d99e3939cc22c2
#
_entry.id   ced8c35c9b89bd8f69d99e3939cc22c2
#
_cell.length_a   1.000
_cell.length_b   1.000
_cell.length_c   1.000
_cell.angle_alpha   90.00
_cell.angle_beta   90.00
_cell.angle_gamma   90.00
#
_symmetry.space_group_name_H-M   'P 1'
#
loop_
_entity.id
_entity.type
_entity.pdbx_description
1 polymer ?
#
loop_
_entity_poly.entity_id
_entity_poly.type
_entity_poly.pdbx_seq_one_letter_code
_entity_poly.pdbx_strand_id
1 'polypeptide(L)'
;MSATDDRLRPRPSDRFAGTEHELDLPAALRALRSEAKPGANGHRQIALMHQGPVRLVLFAFETHGRIPDHAAPGWITIHALRGTLRVRTSQSVHLLNEGTLLSLAPDVVHDVEAMDEADMLLGIYPEAPSRV
;
A
#
# COMPACT_ATOMS: atom_id res chain seq x y z
N MET A 1 8.15 -29.02 0.99
CA MET A 1 8.02 -27.78 1.76
C MET A 1 8.57 -26.64 0.94
N SER A 2 7.78 -25.63 0.75
CA SER A 2 8.28 -24.44 0.08
C SER A 2 9.19 -23.70 1.04
N ALA A 3 10.48 -23.67 0.73
CA ALA A 3 11.45 -22.94 1.52
C ALA A 3 11.39 -21.43 1.23
N THR A 4 10.44 -21.02 0.38
CA THR A 4 10.47 -19.67 -0.17
C THR A 4 9.68 -18.66 0.64
N ASP A 5 8.73 -19.10 1.46
CA ASP A 5 7.97 -18.17 2.27
C ASP A 5 8.48 -18.19 3.71
N ASP A 6 9.56 -17.43 3.93
CA ASP A 6 10.13 -17.25 5.26
C ASP A 6 9.34 -16.22 6.10
N ARG A 7 8.31 -15.63 5.53
CA ARG A 7 7.50 -14.65 6.23
C ARG A 7 6.48 -15.27 7.18
N LEU A 8 6.15 -16.55 6.99
CA LEU A 8 5.24 -17.29 7.85
C LEU A 8 3.87 -16.62 8.01
N ARG A 9 3.39 -15.97 6.97
CA ARG A 9 2.09 -15.31 7.00
C ARG A 9 0.95 -16.33 6.92
N PRO A 10 -0.17 -16.12 7.64
CA PRO A 10 -1.37 -16.90 7.40
C PRO A 10 -1.82 -16.78 5.94
N ARG A 11 -2.56 -17.76 5.47
CA ARG A 11 -3.11 -17.72 4.13
C ARG A 11 -4.03 -16.51 3.96
N PRO A 12 -4.08 -15.89 2.77
CA PRO A 12 -4.99 -14.77 2.54
C PRO A 12 -6.45 -15.11 2.88
N SER A 13 -6.92 -16.31 2.57
CA SER A 13 -8.27 -16.73 2.90
C SER A 13 -8.53 -16.72 4.41
N ASP A 14 -7.52 -17.03 5.22
CA ASP A 14 -7.67 -17.02 6.68
C ASP A 14 -7.57 -15.59 7.22
N ARG A 15 -6.66 -14.78 6.67
CA ARG A 15 -6.49 -13.40 7.11
C ARG A 15 -7.69 -12.52 6.82
N PHE A 16 -8.43 -12.82 5.74
CA PHE A 16 -9.55 -11.99 5.28
C PHE A 16 -10.91 -12.59 5.58
N ALA A 17 -10.95 -13.70 6.33
CA ALA A 17 -12.21 -14.28 6.77
C ALA A 17 -12.87 -13.39 7.82
N GLY A 18 -14.19 -13.51 7.93
CA GLY A 18 -14.96 -12.77 8.93
C GLY A 18 -15.46 -11.43 8.44
N THR A 19 -16.18 -10.74 9.32
CA THR A 19 -16.88 -9.49 9.00
C THR A 19 -16.31 -8.29 9.75
N GLU A 20 -15.37 -8.50 10.65
CA GLU A 20 -14.77 -7.44 11.44
C GLU A 20 -13.26 -7.64 11.46
N HIS A 21 -12.52 -6.57 11.24
CA HIS A 21 -11.08 -6.61 11.21
C HIS A 21 -10.51 -5.42 11.96
N GLU A 22 -9.77 -5.71 13.01
CA GLU A 22 -9.01 -4.69 13.73
C GLU A 22 -7.56 -4.75 13.26
N LEU A 23 -7.08 -3.68 12.68
CA LEU A 23 -5.77 -3.63 12.04
C LEU A 23 -4.82 -2.77 12.87
N ASP A 24 -3.84 -3.41 13.51
CA ASP A 24 -2.79 -2.71 14.26
C ASP A 24 -1.67 -2.38 13.28
N LEU A 25 -1.69 -1.16 12.75
CA LEU A 25 -0.73 -0.74 11.74
C LEU A 25 0.71 -0.71 12.27
N PRO A 26 0.99 -0.17 13.47
CA PRO A 26 2.35 -0.23 13.98
C PRO A 26 2.89 -1.65 14.13
N ALA A 27 2.09 -2.59 14.60
CA ALA A 27 2.50 -3.97 14.73
C ALA A 27 2.77 -4.61 13.36
N ALA A 28 1.88 -4.34 12.39
CA ALA A 28 2.05 -4.84 11.03
C ALA A 28 3.32 -4.29 10.38
N LEU A 29 3.63 -3.01 10.60
CA LEU A 29 4.85 -2.40 10.07
C LEU A 29 6.10 -3.01 10.69
N ARG A 30 6.11 -3.25 12.00
CA ARG A 30 7.23 -3.91 12.65
C ARG A 30 7.49 -5.30 12.07
N ALA A 31 6.43 -6.07 11.90
CA ALA A 31 6.53 -7.41 11.31
C ALA A 31 7.04 -7.34 9.87
N LEU A 32 6.51 -6.40 9.08
CA LEU A 32 6.88 -6.23 7.68
C LEU A 32 8.35 -5.87 7.53
N ARG A 33 8.86 -4.95 8.37
CA ARG A 33 10.26 -4.55 8.33
C ARG A 33 11.22 -5.63 8.82
N SER A 34 10.72 -6.62 9.57
CA SER A 34 11.55 -7.74 10.01
C SER A 34 11.70 -8.81 8.93
N GLU A 35 10.97 -8.73 7.84
CA GLU A 35 11.09 -9.69 6.74
C GLU A 35 12.44 -9.52 6.03
N ALA A 36 12.94 -10.62 5.47
CA ALA A 36 14.34 -10.76 5.12
C ALA A 36 14.84 -9.68 4.15
N LYS A 37 14.12 -9.38 3.07
CA LYS A 37 14.61 -8.43 2.06
C LYS A 37 13.47 -7.64 1.44
N PRO A 38 13.69 -6.36 1.14
CA PRO A 38 12.76 -5.63 0.31
C PRO A 38 12.76 -6.18 -1.12
N GLY A 39 11.70 -5.90 -1.85
CA GLY A 39 11.64 -6.22 -3.28
C GLY A 39 12.60 -5.36 -4.09
N ALA A 40 12.65 -5.62 -5.40
CA ALA A 40 13.58 -4.97 -6.32
C ALA A 40 13.39 -3.44 -6.37
N ASN A 41 12.19 -2.95 -6.07
CA ASN A 41 11.89 -1.52 -6.06
C ASN A 41 12.11 -0.87 -4.70
N GLY A 42 12.73 -1.56 -3.76
CA GLY A 42 13.08 -0.99 -2.47
C GLY A 42 11.93 -0.89 -1.48
N HIS A 43 10.97 -1.78 -1.53
CA HIS A 43 9.91 -1.82 -0.53
C HIS A 43 9.47 -3.23 -0.20
N ARG A 44 8.86 -3.35 0.98
CA ARG A 44 8.12 -4.53 1.41
C ARG A 44 6.65 -4.14 1.46
N GLN A 45 5.76 -5.08 1.16
CA GLN A 45 4.33 -4.80 1.22
C GLN A 45 3.55 -6.00 1.71
N ILE A 46 2.38 -5.73 2.29
CA ILE A 46 1.44 -6.75 2.71
C ILE A 46 0.02 -6.25 2.52
N ALA A 47 -0.84 -7.09 1.96
CA ALA A 47 -2.27 -6.81 1.95
C ALA A 47 -2.82 -6.98 3.37
N LEU A 48 -3.35 -5.89 3.93
CA LEU A 48 -3.98 -5.92 5.25
C LEU A 48 -5.42 -6.37 5.16
N MET A 49 -6.10 -6.01 4.09
CA MET A 49 -7.49 -6.37 3.88
C MET A 49 -7.76 -6.49 2.38
N HIS A 50 -8.51 -7.51 2.02
CA HIS A 50 -9.00 -7.70 0.66
C HIS A 50 -10.34 -8.43 0.78
N GLN A 51 -11.40 -7.66 1.00
CA GLN A 51 -12.75 -8.18 1.12
C GLN A 51 -13.66 -7.45 0.16
N GLY A 52 -14.40 -8.23 -0.62
CA GLY A 52 -15.21 -7.64 -1.67
C GLY A 52 -14.32 -6.81 -2.58
N PRO A 53 -14.75 -5.59 -2.93
CA PRO A 53 -13.98 -4.72 -3.81
C PRO A 53 -12.87 -3.93 -3.12
N VAL A 54 -12.84 -3.88 -1.80
CA VAL A 54 -11.92 -2.99 -1.06
C VAL A 54 -10.61 -3.71 -0.77
N ARG A 55 -9.50 -3.00 -1.01
CA ARG A 55 -8.15 -3.48 -0.67
C ARG A 55 -7.43 -2.44 0.14
N LEU A 56 -6.74 -2.88 1.20
CA LEU A 56 -5.81 -2.06 1.97
C LEU A 56 -4.45 -2.74 1.93
N VAL A 57 -3.44 -2.02 1.47
CA VAL A 57 -2.08 -2.54 1.33
C VAL A 57 -1.13 -1.65 2.09
N LEU A 58 -0.31 -2.26 2.93
CA LEU A 58 0.69 -1.55 3.72
C LEU A 58 2.05 -1.70 3.06
N PHE A 59 2.78 -0.57 2.95
CA PHE A 59 4.10 -0.53 2.36
C PHE A 59 5.12 0.00 3.36
N ALA A 60 6.26 -0.65 3.42
CA ALA A 60 7.43 -0.17 4.13
C ALA A 60 8.53 0.08 3.10
N PHE A 61 8.87 1.36 2.89
CA PHE A 61 9.86 1.78 1.90
C PHE A 61 11.22 1.96 2.55
N GLU A 62 12.24 1.48 1.86
CA GLU A 62 13.60 1.98 2.06
C GLU A 62 13.70 3.37 1.42
N THR A 63 14.71 4.16 1.81
CA THR A 63 14.98 5.43 1.14
C THR A 63 15.14 5.20 -0.36
N HIS A 64 14.47 6.02 -1.17
CA HIS A 64 14.40 5.90 -2.64
C HIS A 64 13.66 4.67 -3.15
N GLY A 65 13.02 3.91 -2.25
CA GLY A 65 12.10 2.87 -2.68
C GLY A 65 10.93 3.47 -3.45
N ARG A 66 10.40 2.75 -4.41
CA ARG A 66 9.41 3.33 -5.31
C ARG A 66 8.42 2.33 -5.87
N ILE A 67 7.30 2.87 -6.28
CA ILE A 67 6.31 2.17 -7.11
C ILE A 67 6.32 2.91 -8.44
N PRO A 68 6.81 2.28 -9.52
CA PRO A 68 6.83 2.94 -10.83
C PRO A 68 5.43 3.17 -11.38
N ASP A 69 5.34 3.84 -12.50
CA ASP A 69 4.07 4.24 -13.13
C ASP A 69 3.01 3.16 -13.04
N HIS A 70 1.88 3.54 -12.45
CA HIS A 70 0.82 2.63 -12.07
C HIS A 70 -0.51 3.35 -12.12
N ALA A 71 -1.57 2.62 -12.42
CA ALA A 71 -2.94 3.12 -12.38
C ALA A 71 -3.86 2.03 -11.85
N ALA A 72 -4.92 2.44 -11.18
CA ALA A 72 -5.92 1.51 -10.67
C ALA A 72 -7.28 1.84 -11.27
N PRO A 73 -8.16 0.83 -11.46
CA PRO A 73 -9.48 1.05 -12.05
C PRO A 73 -10.49 1.71 -11.10
N GLY A 74 -10.12 1.94 -9.86
CA GLY A 74 -10.97 2.60 -8.88
C GLY A 74 -10.27 3.79 -8.23
N TRP A 75 -10.97 4.44 -7.32
CA TRP A 75 -10.38 5.48 -6.48
C TRP A 75 -9.30 4.86 -5.61
N ILE A 76 -8.24 5.61 -5.37
CA ILE A 76 -7.22 5.19 -4.43
C ILE A 76 -6.94 6.30 -3.42
N THR A 77 -6.48 5.90 -2.24
CA THR A 77 -5.94 6.81 -1.25
C THR A 77 -4.51 6.40 -0.93
N ILE A 78 -3.63 7.38 -0.85
CA ILE A 78 -2.24 7.20 -0.48
C ILE A 78 -2.02 7.96 0.81
N HIS A 79 -1.77 7.25 1.90
CA HIS A 79 -1.62 7.85 3.22
C HIS A 79 -0.18 7.69 3.68
N ALA A 80 0.53 8.79 3.81
CA ALA A 80 1.87 8.79 4.37
C ALA A 80 1.76 8.63 5.89
N LEU A 81 2.13 7.46 6.39
CA LEU A 81 2.07 7.16 7.81
C LEU A 81 3.34 7.63 8.54
N ARG A 82 4.48 7.58 7.87
CA ARG A 82 5.77 7.98 8.41
C ARG A 82 6.67 8.36 7.24
N GLY A 83 7.53 9.36 7.45
CA GLY A 83 8.45 9.82 6.41
C GLY A 83 7.75 10.65 5.35
N THR A 84 8.42 10.87 4.24
CA THR A 84 7.93 11.69 3.14
C THR A 84 7.87 10.89 1.85
N LEU A 85 6.72 10.95 1.20
CA LEU A 85 6.49 10.33 -0.10
C LEU A 85 6.34 11.40 -1.16
N ARG A 86 6.93 11.18 -2.33
CA ARG A 86 6.67 12.00 -3.50
C ARG A 86 5.77 11.22 -4.45
N VAL A 87 4.60 11.75 -4.73
CA VAL A 87 3.66 11.16 -5.69
C VAL A 87 3.57 12.07 -6.89
N ARG A 88 3.87 11.52 -8.06
CA ARG A 88 3.88 12.29 -9.29
C ARG A 88 2.80 11.75 -10.22
N THR A 89 1.98 12.67 -10.75
CA THR A 89 1.00 12.40 -11.79
C THR A 89 1.40 13.19 -13.04
N SER A 90 0.62 13.07 -14.12
CA SER A 90 0.89 13.88 -15.33
C SER A 90 0.68 15.39 -15.10
N GLN A 91 -0.04 15.76 -14.05
CA GLN A 91 -0.40 17.17 -13.80
C GLN A 91 0.30 17.78 -12.61
N SER A 92 0.76 16.98 -11.66
CA SER A 92 1.19 17.50 -10.37
C SER A 92 2.28 16.63 -9.75
N VAL A 93 3.03 17.25 -8.85
CA VAL A 93 3.93 16.55 -7.92
C VAL A 93 3.45 16.86 -6.51
N HIS A 94 3.20 15.82 -5.74
CA HIS A 94 2.74 15.95 -4.35
C HIS A 94 3.82 15.42 -3.42
N LEU A 95 4.22 16.24 -2.45
CA LEU A 95 5.08 15.79 -1.35
C LEU A 95 4.18 15.53 -0.15
N LEU A 96 4.05 14.27 0.21
CA LEU A 96 3.20 13.85 1.31
C LEU A 96 4.05 13.66 2.55
N ASN A 97 3.91 14.59 3.49
CA ASN A 97 4.53 14.45 4.80
C ASN A 97 3.67 13.53 5.68
N GLU A 98 4.25 13.09 6.78
CA GLU A 98 3.57 12.23 7.75
C GLU A 98 2.18 12.77 8.08
N GLY A 99 1.17 11.91 7.96
CA GLY A 99 -0.21 12.26 8.24
C GLY A 99 -0.97 12.83 7.04
N THR A 100 -0.36 12.98 5.88
CA THR A 100 -1.03 13.50 4.69
C THR A 100 -1.66 12.37 3.89
N LEU A 101 -2.88 12.61 3.42
CA LEU A 101 -3.64 11.68 2.60
C LEU A 101 -3.89 12.30 1.23
N LEU A 102 -3.51 11.59 0.18
CA LEU A 102 -3.81 11.98 -1.20
C LEU A 102 -4.84 11.02 -1.78
N SER A 103 -5.85 11.57 -2.43
CA SER A 103 -6.86 10.78 -3.14
C SER A 103 -6.70 10.98 -4.65
N LEU A 104 -6.71 9.89 -5.40
CA LEU A 104 -6.63 9.93 -6.86
C LEU A 104 -7.84 9.24 -7.47
N ALA A 105 -8.41 9.87 -8.51
CA ALA A 105 -9.52 9.31 -9.26
C ALA A 105 -9.09 8.05 -10.01
N PRO A 106 -10.06 7.24 -10.48
CA PRO A 106 -9.74 6.05 -11.28
C PRO A 106 -8.87 6.39 -12.48
N ASP A 107 -7.95 5.48 -12.79
CA ASP A 107 -7.11 5.51 -13.98
C ASP A 107 -6.09 6.65 -14.05
N VAL A 108 -5.89 7.37 -12.97
CA VAL A 108 -4.80 8.37 -12.91
C VAL A 108 -3.47 7.66 -12.78
N VAL A 109 -2.64 7.77 -13.81
CA VAL A 109 -1.29 7.20 -13.79
C VAL A 109 -0.42 8.00 -12.82
N HIS A 110 0.27 7.30 -11.95
CA HIS A 110 1.09 7.94 -10.94
C HIS A 110 2.30 7.06 -10.59
N ASP A 111 3.33 7.70 -10.05
CA ASP A 111 4.43 6.98 -9.43
C ASP A 111 4.62 7.50 -8.00
N VAL A 112 5.21 6.66 -7.17
CA VAL A 112 5.51 6.99 -5.77
C VAL A 112 6.99 6.74 -5.54
N GLU A 113 7.63 7.68 -4.87
CA GLU A 113 9.02 7.50 -4.41
C GLU A 113 9.12 7.93 -2.96
N ALA A 114 9.76 7.10 -2.15
CA ALA A 114 10.06 7.46 -0.76
C ALA A 114 11.30 8.34 -0.74
N MET A 115 11.16 9.53 -0.17
CA MET A 115 12.28 10.49 -0.08
C MET A 115 13.22 10.15 1.07
N ASP A 116 12.71 9.39 2.03
CA ASP A 116 13.45 8.82 3.16
C ASP A 116 12.84 7.45 3.45
N GLU A 117 13.24 6.82 4.54
CA GLU A 117 12.57 5.60 4.98
C GLU A 117 11.14 5.95 5.36
N ALA A 118 10.16 5.33 4.72
CA ALA A 118 8.77 5.75 4.83
C ALA A 118 7.80 4.57 4.92
N ASP A 119 6.65 4.84 5.52
CA ASP A 119 5.54 3.89 5.61
C ASP A 119 4.31 4.49 4.95
N MET A 120 3.59 3.66 4.21
CA MET A 120 2.45 4.09 3.42
C MET A 120 1.29 3.10 3.53
N LEU A 121 0.08 3.62 3.65
CA LEU A 121 -1.13 2.81 3.53
C LEU A 121 -1.83 3.18 2.22
N LEU A 122 -2.00 2.18 1.36
CA LEU A 122 -2.72 2.31 0.10
C LEU A 122 -4.11 1.71 0.27
N GLY A 123 -5.14 2.51 -0.04
CA GLY A 123 -6.51 2.03 -0.14
C GLY A 123 -6.94 2.00 -1.60
N ILE A 124 -7.62 0.95 -2.01
CA ILE A 124 -8.16 0.81 -3.36
C ILE A 124 -9.66 0.55 -3.24
N TYR A 125 -10.47 1.41 -3.88
CA TYR A 125 -11.92 1.44 -3.78
C TYR A 125 -12.51 1.44 -5.18
N PRO A 126 -12.81 0.28 -5.76
CA PRO A 126 -13.39 0.22 -7.09
C PRO A 126 -14.71 0.97 -7.15
N GLU A 127 -14.98 1.59 -8.29
CA GLU A 127 -16.27 2.23 -8.49
C GLU A 127 -17.39 1.19 -8.51
N ALA A 128 -18.53 1.55 -7.91
CA ALA A 128 -19.72 0.72 -8.03
C ALA A 128 -20.19 0.73 -9.49
N PRO A 129 -20.76 -0.38 -10.00
CA PRO A 129 -21.34 -0.39 -11.33
C PRO A 129 -22.40 0.71 -11.45
N SER A 130 -22.42 1.37 -12.60
CA SER A 130 -23.42 2.38 -12.87
C SER A 130 -24.82 1.76 -12.85
N ARG A 131 -25.72 2.38 -12.11
CA ARG A 131 -27.13 2.01 -12.16
C ARG A 131 -27.80 2.80 -13.25
N VAL A 132 -28.32 2.11 -14.18
CA VAL A 132 -29.05 2.72 -15.29
C VAL A 132 -30.54 2.53 -15.08
#